data_ea529695651ee2894d4ab78b83b8f569
#
_entry.id   ea529695651ee2894d4ab78b83b8f569
#
_cell.length_a   1.000
_cell.length_b   1.000
_cell.length_c   1.000
_cell.angle_alpha   90.00
_cell.angle_beta   90.00
_cell.angle_gamma   90.00
#
_symmetry.space_group_name_H-M   'P 1'
#
loop_
_entity.id
_entity.type
_entity.pdbx_description
1 polymer ?
#
loop_
_entity_poly.entity_id
_entity_poly.type
_entity_poly.pdbx_seq_one_letter_code
_entity_poly.pdbx_strand_id
1 'polypeptide(L)'
;GNWVLKTAVKQCADWRKVLTDFHIGVNISYVQLCQDNITEMVLDTITEAGIPGDALTLEVTESMELQDYSYFNKIFYEWKRHGIHIAIDDFGTGYSSLGYLKSIDVDEIKIDRCFVSRIYCNNYNYRLMSNIIKLAHSSQIQVCCEGVETEEELTSLQQLIPDFLQGFLFAKPYTKEELEKLYMCKESLEYQERVERERKLYQISTIEEKNVTAENERDEIVNIVEGMDEVIYVSDIDTYE
;
A
#
# COMPACT_ATOMS: atom_id res chain seq x y z
N GLY A 1 10.67 -16.91 6.34
CA GLY A 1 9.97 -16.40 5.19
C GLY A 1 8.76 -17.20 4.76
N ASN A 2 8.92 -18.44 4.29
CA ASN A 2 7.81 -19.26 3.76
C ASN A 2 6.67 -19.50 4.76
N TRP A 3 7.00 -19.65 6.04
CA TRP A 3 5.98 -19.79 7.09
C TRP A 3 5.14 -18.52 7.24
N VAL A 4 5.77 -17.36 7.22
CA VAL A 4 5.08 -16.04 7.31
C VAL A 4 4.12 -15.89 6.15
N LEU A 5 4.58 -16.06 4.90
CA LEU A 5 3.73 -15.98 3.72
C LEU A 5 2.52 -16.91 3.80
N LYS A 6 2.72 -18.20 4.12
CA LYS A 6 1.61 -19.16 4.25
C LYS A 6 0.63 -18.78 5.36
N THR A 7 1.13 -18.30 6.49
CA THR A 7 0.29 -17.89 7.62
C THR A 7 -0.53 -16.65 7.28
N ALA A 8 0.10 -15.64 6.69
CA ALA A 8 -0.54 -14.39 6.30
C ALA A 8 -1.61 -14.63 5.22
N VAL A 9 -1.27 -15.35 4.16
CA VAL A 9 -2.19 -15.68 3.06
C VAL A 9 -3.39 -16.50 3.55
N LYS A 10 -3.17 -17.46 4.45
CA LYS A 10 -4.26 -18.21 5.07
C LYS A 10 -5.17 -17.32 5.91
N GLN A 11 -4.59 -16.41 6.68
CA GLN A 11 -5.37 -15.45 7.48
C GLN A 11 -6.15 -14.48 6.59
N CYS A 12 -5.56 -14.01 5.49
CA CYS A 12 -6.24 -13.21 4.48
C CYS A 12 -7.47 -13.96 3.93
N ALA A 13 -7.34 -15.24 3.58
CA ALA A 13 -8.45 -16.06 3.10
C ALA A 13 -9.59 -16.15 4.13
N ASP A 14 -9.27 -16.23 5.41
CA ASP A 14 -10.29 -16.27 6.46
C ASP A 14 -10.98 -14.90 6.63
N TRP A 15 -10.25 -13.81 6.59
CA TRP A 15 -10.81 -12.46 6.74
C TRP A 15 -11.60 -12.02 5.52
N ARG A 16 -11.21 -12.42 4.31
CA ARG A 16 -11.98 -12.16 3.08
C ARG A 16 -13.36 -12.80 3.04
N LYS A 17 -13.65 -13.74 3.92
CA LYS A 17 -15.03 -14.27 4.10
C LYS A 17 -15.98 -13.24 4.70
N VAL A 18 -15.44 -12.24 5.39
CA VAL A 18 -16.18 -11.16 6.06
C VAL A 18 -15.98 -9.84 5.33
N LEU A 19 -14.74 -9.52 4.97
CA LEU A 19 -14.32 -8.32 4.25
C LEU A 19 -13.82 -8.75 2.86
N THR A 20 -14.68 -8.75 1.86
CA THR A 20 -14.40 -9.32 0.52
C THR A 20 -13.21 -8.66 -0.16
N ASP A 21 -12.98 -7.37 0.11
CA ASP A 21 -11.92 -6.57 -0.49
C ASP A 21 -10.66 -6.45 0.38
N PHE A 22 -10.54 -7.31 1.42
CA PHE A 22 -9.37 -7.31 2.28
C PHE A 22 -8.11 -7.70 1.51
N HIS A 23 -7.04 -6.92 1.68
CA HIS A 23 -5.72 -7.13 1.08
C HIS A 23 -4.69 -7.36 2.18
N ILE A 24 -3.60 -8.05 1.85
CA ILE A 24 -2.50 -8.28 2.78
C ILE A 24 -1.15 -8.01 2.11
N GLY A 25 -0.29 -7.23 2.79
CA GLY A 25 1.11 -7.06 2.44
C GLY A 25 1.99 -8.11 3.13
N VAL A 26 2.98 -8.64 2.42
CA VAL A 26 3.94 -9.60 2.98
C VAL A 26 5.34 -9.27 2.49
N ASN A 27 6.25 -9.06 3.44
CA ASN A 27 7.65 -8.84 3.16
C ASN A 27 8.34 -10.09 2.59
N ILE A 28 9.06 -9.92 1.49
CA ILE A 28 9.91 -10.93 0.86
C ILE A 28 11.36 -10.46 0.93
N SER A 29 12.19 -11.18 1.68
CA SER A 29 13.60 -10.87 1.76
C SER A 29 14.33 -11.17 0.44
N TYR A 30 15.44 -10.47 0.21
CA TYR A 30 16.31 -10.72 -0.94
C TYR A 30 16.71 -12.20 -1.07
N VAL A 31 17.04 -12.85 0.06
CA VAL A 31 17.43 -14.27 0.07
C VAL A 31 16.28 -15.17 -0.40
N GLN A 32 15.04 -14.82 -0.09
CA GLN A 32 13.88 -15.56 -0.60
C GLN A 32 13.67 -15.30 -2.09
N LEU A 33 13.79 -14.05 -2.51
CA LEU A 33 13.62 -13.65 -3.91
C LEU A 33 14.62 -14.36 -4.83
N CYS A 34 15.83 -14.66 -4.35
CA CYS A 34 16.86 -15.41 -5.08
C CYS A 34 16.66 -16.93 -5.08
N GLN A 35 15.59 -17.47 -4.50
CA GLN A 35 15.33 -18.90 -4.56
C GLN A 35 14.70 -19.31 -5.90
N ASP A 36 15.22 -20.34 -6.54
CA ASP A 36 14.75 -20.80 -7.85
C ASP A 36 13.24 -21.10 -7.91
N ASN A 37 12.66 -21.52 -6.78
CA ASN A 37 11.26 -21.90 -6.67
C ASN A 37 10.35 -20.83 -6.06
N ILE A 38 10.82 -19.59 -5.92
CA ILE A 38 10.05 -18.52 -5.24
C ILE A 38 8.70 -18.27 -5.92
N THR A 39 8.68 -18.22 -7.25
CA THR A 39 7.45 -17.96 -8.01
C THR A 39 6.45 -19.09 -7.81
N GLU A 40 6.87 -20.36 -7.95
CA GLU A 40 6.01 -21.52 -7.74
C GLU A 40 5.47 -21.53 -6.31
N MET A 41 6.32 -21.33 -5.32
CA MET A 41 5.94 -21.30 -3.90
C MET A 41 4.88 -20.23 -3.59
N VAL A 42 5.00 -19.03 -4.16
CA VAL A 42 4.02 -17.95 -3.98
C VAL A 42 2.68 -18.34 -4.64
N LEU A 43 2.72 -18.78 -5.89
CA LEU A 43 1.51 -19.15 -6.66
C LEU A 43 0.77 -20.35 -6.04
N ASP A 44 1.51 -21.34 -5.58
CA ASP A 44 0.93 -22.48 -4.85
C ASP A 44 0.24 -22.01 -3.56
N THR A 45 0.89 -21.09 -2.83
CA THR A 45 0.35 -20.59 -1.55
C THR A 45 -0.99 -19.88 -1.74
N ILE A 46 -1.13 -18.97 -2.73
CA ILE A 46 -2.41 -18.29 -2.99
C ILE A 46 -3.46 -19.27 -3.53
N THR A 47 -3.06 -20.22 -4.37
CA THR A 47 -3.95 -21.23 -4.93
C THR A 47 -4.49 -22.17 -3.84
N GLU A 48 -3.63 -22.68 -2.97
CA GLU A 48 -4.01 -23.53 -1.83
C GLU A 48 -4.97 -22.80 -0.87
N ALA A 49 -4.76 -21.50 -0.65
CA ALA A 49 -5.63 -20.69 0.20
C ALA A 49 -6.93 -20.26 -0.49
N GLY A 50 -7.00 -20.32 -1.81
CA GLY A 50 -8.17 -19.93 -2.59
C GLY A 50 -8.44 -18.43 -2.63
N ILE A 51 -7.38 -17.59 -2.51
CA ILE A 51 -7.50 -16.14 -2.66
C ILE A 51 -7.09 -15.69 -4.07
N PRO A 52 -7.68 -14.61 -4.59
CA PRO A 52 -7.21 -14.03 -5.84
C PRO A 52 -5.85 -13.34 -5.63
N GLY A 53 -5.08 -13.18 -6.70
CA GLY A 53 -3.74 -12.58 -6.63
C GLY A 53 -3.76 -11.12 -6.14
N ASP A 54 -4.77 -10.37 -6.53
CA ASP A 54 -4.97 -8.97 -6.13
C ASP A 54 -5.23 -8.77 -4.63
N ALA A 55 -5.45 -9.85 -3.88
CA ALA A 55 -5.51 -9.82 -2.43
C ALA A 55 -4.13 -9.85 -1.74
N LEU A 56 -3.04 -10.01 -2.50
CA LEU A 56 -1.69 -10.11 -1.99
C LEU A 56 -0.78 -9.04 -2.60
N THR A 57 -0.13 -8.26 -1.74
CA THR A 57 1.00 -7.40 -2.10
C THR A 57 2.29 -8.02 -1.57
N LEU A 58 3.30 -8.18 -2.41
CA LEU A 58 4.63 -8.63 -2.01
C LEU A 58 5.54 -7.43 -1.89
N GLU A 59 6.05 -7.20 -0.69
CA GLU A 59 6.89 -6.07 -0.36
C GLU A 59 8.37 -6.49 -0.41
N VAL A 60 9.17 -5.77 -1.18
CA VAL A 60 10.59 -6.03 -1.36
C VAL A 60 11.39 -4.79 -1.00
N THR A 61 12.39 -4.94 -0.14
CA THR A 61 13.17 -3.78 0.34
C THR A 61 14.04 -3.18 -0.76
N GLU A 62 14.19 -1.85 -0.77
CA GLU A 62 15.08 -1.11 -1.68
C GLU A 62 16.54 -1.56 -1.59
N SER A 63 17.00 -2.01 -0.41
CA SER A 63 18.37 -2.47 -0.15
C SER A 63 18.80 -3.68 -0.96
N MET A 64 17.90 -4.22 -1.79
CA MET A 64 18.29 -5.21 -2.79
C MET A 64 19.31 -4.58 -3.73
N GLU A 65 20.57 -5.03 -3.68
CA GLU A 65 21.55 -4.73 -4.71
C GLU A 65 21.02 -5.31 -6.04
N LEU A 66 20.14 -4.55 -6.69
CA LEU A 66 19.52 -4.94 -7.95
C LEU A 66 20.54 -4.84 -9.07
N GLN A 67 21.60 -5.64 -9.00
CA GLN A 67 22.58 -5.74 -10.07
C GLN A 67 22.01 -6.44 -11.31
N ASP A 68 20.91 -7.20 -11.15
CA ASP A 68 20.22 -7.87 -12.27
C ASP A 68 18.71 -7.58 -12.28
N TYR A 69 18.33 -6.36 -12.65
CA TYR A 69 16.91 -5.98 -12.85
C TYR A 69 16.19 -6.92 -13.82
N SER A 70 16.91 -7.48 -14.80
CA SER A 70 16.28 -8.36 -15.78
C SER A 70 15.81 -9.68 -15.20
N TYR A 71 16.49 -10.17 -14.17
CA TYR A 71 16.12 -11.38 -13.46
C TYR A 71 14.87 -11.13 -12.57
N PHE A 72 14.90 -10.07 -11.75
CA PHE A 72 13.79 -9.76 -10.87
C PHE A 72 12.53 -9.34 -11.63
N ASN A 73 12.65 -8.58 -12.71
CA ASN A 73 11.53 -8.23 -13.56
C ASN A 73 10.83 -9.46 -14.17
N LYS A 74 11.54 -10.57 -14.40
CA LYS A 74 10.90 -11.82 -14.84
C LYS A 74 10.02 -12.42 -13.74
N ILE A 75 10.50 -12.40 -12.49
CA ILE A 75 9.75 -12.89 -11.33
C ILE A 75 8.52 -11.99 -11.12
N PHE A 76 8.72 -10.67 -11.12
CA PHE A 76 7.66 -9.68 -10.94
C PHE A 76 6.60 -9.77 -12.05
N TYR A 77 7.02 -9.91 -13.29
CA TYR A 77 6.13 -10.13 -14.42
C TYR A 77 5.24 -11.37 -14.23
N GLU A 78 5.80 -12.49 -13.79
CA GLU A 78 5.01 -13.70 -13.54
C GLU A 78 4.03 -13.52 -12.37
N TRP A 79 4.43 -12.83 -11.29
CA TRP A 79 3.52 -12.52 -10.18
C TRP A 79 2.38 -11.60 -10.61
N LYS A 80 2.69 -10.53 -11.35
CA LYS A 80 1.70 -9.57 -11.86
C LYS A 80 0.72 -10.21 -12.83
N ARG A 81 1.14 -11.17 -13.66
CA ARG A 81 0.24 -11.95 -14.51
C ARG A 81 -0.83 -12.71 -13.74
N HIS A 82 -0.57 -13.02 -12.49
CA HIS A 82 -1.52 -13.67 -11.57
C HIS A 82 -2.27 -12.67 -10.70
N GLY A 83 -2.11 -11.37 -10.96
CA GLY A 83 -2.77 -10.29 -10.25
C GLY A 83 -2.09 -9.88 -8.94
N ILE A 84 -0.94 -10.48 -8.56
CA ILE A 84 -0.21 -10.12 -7.34
C ILE A 84 0.40 -8.74 -7.51
N HIS A 85 0.22 -7.88 -6.52
CA HIS A 85 0.83 -6.56 -6.46
C HIS A 85 2.26 -6.61 -5.90
N ILE A 86 3.11 -5.68 -6.33
CA ILE A 86 4.50 -5.61 -5.91
C ILE A 86 4.79 -4.21 -5.41
N ALA A 87 5.24 -4.10 -4.17
CA ALA A 87 5.66 -2.85 -3.57
C ALA A 87 7.17 -2.85 -3.27
N ILE A 88 7.82 -1.70 -3.45
CA ILE A 88 9.17 -1.48 -2.94
C ILE A 88 9.07 -0.82 -1.58
N ASP A 89 9.62 -1.48 -0.59
CA ASP A 89 9.65 -1.02 0.79
C ASP A 89 10.93 -0.25 1.13
N ASP A 90 10.88 0.58 2.20
CA ASP A 90 11.98 1.44 2.67
C ASP A 90 12.54 2.40 1.59
N PHE A 91 11.71 2.83 0.64
CA PHE A 91 12.15 3.62 -0.51
C PHE A 91 12.80 4.94 -0.09
N GLY A 92 14.01 5.18 -0.61
CA GLY A 92 14.81 6.38 -0.37
C GLY A 92 15.89 6.21 0.68
N THR A 93 15.96 5.07 1.39
CA THR A 93 16.99 4.81 2.41
C THR A 93 18.29 4.22 1.82
N GLY A 94 18.23 3.71 0.60
CA GLY A 94 19.33 3.06 -0.09
C GLY A 94 20.07 3.98 -1.09
N TYR A 95 20.87 3.37 -1.94
CA TYR A 95 21.62 4.05 -3.02
C TYR A 95 20.77 4.27 -4.29
N SER A 96 19.47 4.21 -4.20
CA SER A 96 18.62 4.28 -5.39
C SER A 96 18.74 5.61 -6.09
N SER A 97 19.18 5.57 -7.31
CA SER A 97 18.92 6.67 -8.22
C SER A 97 17.46 6.61 -8.63
N LEU A 98 16.72 7.73 -8.56
CA LEU A 98 15.34 7.85 -9.05
C LEU A 98 15.16 7.27 -10.47
N GLY A 99 16.26 7.11 -11.21
CA GLY A 99 16.28 6.52 -12.55
C GLY A 99 15.93 5.03 -12.57
N TYR A 100 16.08 4.31 -11.45
CA TYR A 100 15.78 2.89 -11.44
C TYR A 100 14.29 2.58 -11.40
N LEU A 101 13.45 3.48 -10.88
CA LEU A 101 11.99 3.34 -10.92
C LEU A 101 11.46 3.11 -12.35
N LYS A 102 12.16 3.66 -13.34
CA LYS A 102 11.81 3.44 -14.75
C LYS A 102 12.13 2.03 -15.25
N SER A 103 13.00 1.33 -14.57
CA SER A 103 13.55 0.04 -15.01
C SER A 103 12.97 -1.16 -14.26
N ILE A 104 12.21 -0.91 -13.18
CA ILE A 104 11.60 -1.94 -12.36
C ILE A 104 10.07 -1.94 -12.57
N ASP A 105 9.51 -3.13 -12.72
CA ASP A 105 8.08 -3.31 -12.97
C ASP A 105 7.34 -3.58 -11.65
N VAL A 106 7.07 -2.49 -10.91
CA VAL A 106 6.36 -2.53 -9.63
C VAL A 106 5.10 -1.68 -9.67
N ASP A 107 4.18 -1.93 -8.75
CA ASP A 107 2.89 -1.26 -8.66
C ASP A 107 2.91 -0.12 -7.64
N GLU A 108 3.74 -0.23 -6.61
CA GLU A 108 3.78 0.70 -5.48
C GLU A 108 5.20 0.95 -4.99
N ILE A 109 5.43 2.14 -4.43
CA ILE A 109 6.60 2.45 -3.58
C ILE A 109 6.12 2.93 -2.21
N LYS A 110 6.77 2.43 -1.14
CA LYS A 110 6.51 2.81 0.25
C LYS A 110 7.66 3.70 0.72
N ILE A 111 7.38 4.99 0.85
CA ILE A 111 8.39 5.98 1.24
C ILE A 111 8.62 5.87 2.74
N ASP A 112 9.88 5.61 3.12
CA ASP A 112 10.29 5.40 4.50
C ASP A 112 9.98 6.59 5.42
N ARG A 113 9.66 6.28 6.65
CA ARG A 113 9.36 7.20 7.74
C ARG A 113 10.40 8.31 7.92
N CYS A 114 11.68 8.09 7.59
CA CYS A 114 12.71 9.11 7.76
C CYS A 114 12.46 10.38 6.93
N PHE A 115 11.70 10.28 5.83
CA PHE A 115 11.27 11.41 5.02
C PHE A 115 9.98 12.04 5.52
N VAL A 116 9.12 11.26 6.15
CA VAL A 116 7.81 11.69 6.69
C VAL A 116 7.99 12.42 8.01
N SER A 117 8.88 11.92 8.88
CA SER A 117 9.07 12.48 10.21
C SER A 117 9.39 13.98 10.16
N ARG A 118 8.51 14.78 10.81
CA ARG A 118 8.58 16.25 10.88
C ARG A 118 8.64 16.94 9.51
N ILE A 119 8.01 16.40 8.51
CA ILE A 119 7.98 16.95 7.14
C ILE A 119 7.45 18.41 7.13
N TYR A 120 6.52 18.75 8.02
CA TYR A 120 5.92 20.08 8.16
C TYR A 120 6.94 21.18 8.46
N CYS A 121 8.10 20.87 9.02
CA CYS A 121 9.18 21.82 9.31
C CYS A 121 10.46 21.55 8.51
N ASN A 122 10.45 20.58 7.59
CA ASN A 122 11.60 20.19 6.77
C ASN A 122 11.35 20.44 5.28
N ASN A 123 11.64 21.64 4.81
CA ASN A 123 11.47 22.02 3.40
C ASN A 123 12.23 21.11 2.41
N TYR A 124 13.36 20.53 2.81
CA TYR A 124 14.11 19.63 1.95
C TYR A 124 13.34 18.34 1.73
N ASN A 125 12.90 17.68 2.82
CA ASN A 125 12.12 16.46 2.73
C ASN A 125 10.80 16.70 1.98
N TYR A 126 10.10 17.80 2.27
CA TYR A 126 8.85 18.15 1.58
C TYR A 126 9.03 18.23 0.07
N ARG A 127 10.06 18.95 -0.41
CA ARG A 127 10.34 19.05 -1.84
C ARG A 127 10.80 17.74 -2.45
N LEU A 128 11.61 16.98 -1.72
CA LEU A 128 12.07 15.67 -2.17
C LEU A 128 10.89 14.72 -2.36
N MET A 129 10.02 14.59 -1.36
CA MET A 129 8.82 13.76 -1.44
C MET A 129 7.88 14.23 -2.56
N SER A 130 7.65 15.54 -2.71
CA SER A 130 6.87 16.09 -3.82
C SER A 130 7.41 15.64 -5.19
N ASN A 131 8.73 15.59 -5.35
CA ASN A 131 9.34 15.15 -6.60
C ASN A 131 9.24 13.64 -6.80
N ILE A 132 9.42 12.84 -5.73
CA ILE A 132 9.29 11.38 -5.75
C ILE A 132 7.87 10.99 -6.13
N ILE A 133 6.87 11.56 -5.47
CA ILE A 133 5.45 11.27 -5.72
C ILE A 133 5.08 11.58 -7.18
N LYS A 134 5.43 12.77 -7.67
CA LYS A 134 5.18 13.14 -9.07
C LYS A 134 5.87 12.22 -10.07
N LEU A 135 7.09 11.79 -9.79
CA LEU A 135 7.81 10.86 -10.65
C LEU A 135 7.17 9.48 -10.66
N ALA A 136 6.80 8.95 -9.48
CA ALA A 136 6.10 7.68 -9.36
C ALA A 136 4.77 7.71 -10.14
N HIS A 137 3.94 8.72 -9.91
CA HIS A 137 2.68 8.90 -10.62
C HIS A 137 2.86 9.03 -12.14
N SER A 138 3.92 9.71 -12.60
CA SER A 138 4.21 9.79 -14.04
C SER A 138 4.56 8.43 -14.66
N SER A 139 4.96 7.47 -13.83
CA SER A 139 5.26 6.09 -14.19
C SER A 139 4.11 5.12 -13.86
N GLN A 140 2.95 5.64 -13.43
CA GLN A 140 1.78 4.86 -13.00
C GLN A 140 2.07 3.96 -11.78
N ILE A 141 2.99 4.37 -10.91
CA ILE A 141 3.35 3.69 -9.67
C ILE A 141 2.65 4.43 -8.53
N GLN A 142 1.94 3.71 -7.68
CA GLN A 142 1.31 4.24 -6.47
C GLN A 142 2.34 4.55 -5.39
N VAL A 143 1.99 5.44 -4.48
CA VAL A 143 2.87 5.89 -3.41
C VAL A 143 2.19 5.75 -2.06
N CYS A 144 2.79 4.96 -1.17
CA CYS A 144 2.48 4.93 0.24
C CYS A 144 3.50 5.76 1.03
N CYS A 145 3.06 6.63 1.93
CA CYS A 145 3.95 7.32 2.86
C CYS A 145 3.82 6.67 4.24
N GLU A 146 4.94 6.15 4.76
CA GLU A 146 4.97 5.39 5.98
C GLU A 146 5.36 6.20 7.22
N GLY A 147 4.95 5.72 8.40
CA GLY A 147 5.35 6.28 9.69
C GLY A 147 4.71 7.63 10.00
N VAL A 148 3.49 7.88 9.55
CA VAL A 148 2.72 9.07 9.93
C VAL A 148 2.31 8.95 11.39
N GLU A 149 2.79 9.86 12.24
CA GLU A 149 2.57 9.82 13.70
C GLU A 149 1.80 11.03 14.22
N THR A 150 1.77 12.15 13.48
CA THR A 150 1.14 13.41 13.92
C THR A 150 0.22 14.03 12.88
N GLU A 151 -0.74 14.85 13.34
CA GLU A 151 -1.66 15.58 12.47
C GLU A 151 -0.94 16.61 11.57
N GLU A 152 0.18 17.17 12.03
CA GLU A 152 0.98 18.11 11.23
C GLU A 152 1.67 17.39 10.06
N GLU A 153 2.12 16.14 10.27
CA GLU A 153 2.65 15.29 9.21
C GLU A 153 1.55 14.94 8.21
N LEU A 154 0.39 14.49 8.69
CA LEU A 154 -0.77 14.19 7.87
C LEU A 154 -1.15 15.37 7.00
N THR A 155 -1.34 16.56 7.59
CA THR A 155 -1.71 17.77 6.87
C THR A 155 -0.71 18.13 5.76
N SER A 156 0.58 17.94 6.04
CA SER A 156 1.63 18.21 5.04
C SER A 156 1.63 17.20 3.91
N LEU A 157 1.40 15.92 4.22
CA LEU A 157 1.36 14.85 3.22
C LEU A 157 0.13 14.94 2.33
N GLN A 158 -1.03 15.32 2.87
CA GLN A 158 -2.24 15.52 2.07
C GLN A 158 -2.05 16.53 0.94
N GLN A 159 -1.21 17.56 1.14
CA GLN A 159 -0.86 18.53 0.09
C GLN A 159 0.01 17.93 -1.03
N LEU A 160 0.70 16.81 -0.76
CA LEU A 160 1.54 16.12 -1.73
C LEU A 160 0.78 15.05 -2.52
N ILE A 161 -0.43 14.69 -2.07
CA ILE A 161 -1.36 13.76 -2.72
C ILE A 161 -0.71 12.39 -2.98
N PRO A 162 -0.18 11.68 -1.95
CA PRO A 162 0.16 10.28 -2.10
C PRO A 162 -1.12 9.43 -2.21
N ASP A 163 -1.02 8.20 -2.70
CA ASP A 163 -2.15 7.29 -2.82
C ASP A 163 -2.54 6.69 -1.46
N PHE A 164 -1.55 6.39 -0.61
CA PHE A 164 -1.76 5.78 0.70
C PHE A 164 -0.94 6.45 1.79
N LEU A 165 -1.44 6.36 3.01
CA LEU A 165 -0.78 6.83 4.23
C LEU A 165 -0.83 5.71 5.28
N GLN A 166 0.31 5.41 5.88
CA GLN A 166 0.44 4.39 6.93
C GLN A 166 1.17 4.96 8.14
N GLY A 167 0.71 4.64 9.35
CA GLY A 167 1.43 5.04 10.57
C GLY A 167 0.60 4.97 11.85
N PHE A 168 1.26 5.22 12.97
CA PHE A 168 0.66 5.13 14.30
C PHE A 168 -0.42 6.18 14.57
N LEU A 169 -0.52 7.20 13.73
CA LEU A 169 -1.63 8.15 13.79
C LEU A 169 -2.96 7.44 13.52
N PHE A 170 -2.98 6.49 12.59
CA PHE A 170 -4.18 5.75 12.20
C PHE A 170 -4.40 4.52 13.08
N ALA A 171 -3.38 3.65 13.14
CA ALA A 171 -3.44 2.43 13.93
C ALA A 171 -2.03 1.98 14.34
N LYS A 172 -1.93 1.34 15.50
CA LYS A 172 -0.75 0.58 15.91
C LYS A 172 -0.93 -0.88 15.50
N PRO A 173 0.16 -1.68 15.44
CA PRO A 173 0.04 -3.11 15.22
C PRO A 173 -0.91 -3.75 16.25
N TYR A 174 -1.82 -4.58 15.77
CA TYR A 174 -2.79 -5.30 16.56
C TYR A 174 -2.53 -6.81 16.50
N THR A 175 -2.89 -7.52 17.55
CA THR A 175 -3.05 -8.97 17.45
C THR A 175 -4.25 -9.29 16.56
N LYS A 176 -4.28 -10.53 16.03
CA LYS A 176 -5.42 -11.02 15.25
C LYS A 176 -6.76 -10.76 15.95
N GLU A 177 -6.83 -11.13 17.23
CA GLU A 177 -8.05 -11.01 18.05
C GLU A 177 -8.49 -9.57 18.24
N GLU A 178 -7.54 -8.64 18.41
CA GLU A 178 -7.83 -7.21 18.54
C GLU A 178 -8.34 -6.64 17.21
N LEU A 179 -7.70 -6.99 16.09
CA LEU A 179 -8.12 -6.54 14.76
C LEU A 179 -9.51 -7.06 14.43
N GLU A 180 -9.78 -8.36 14.63
CA GLU A 180 -11.10 -8.94 14.40
C GLU A 180 -12.19 -8.26 15.25
N LYS A 181 -11.87 -7.94 16.51
CA LYS A 181 -12.79 -7.23 17.39
C LYS A 181 -13.07 -5.79 16.95
N LEU A 182 -12.05 -5.10 16.44
CA LEU A 182 -12.19 -3.69 16.05
C LEU A 182 -12.89 -3.53 14.69
N TYR A 183 -12.53 -4.36 13.72
CA TYR A 183 -12.91 -4.14 12.32
C TYR A 183 -13.91 -5.18 11.76
N MET A 184 -14.06 -6.33 12.41
CA MET A 184 -14.91 -7.43 11.93
C MET A 184 -16.11 -7.73 12.85
N CYS A 185 -16.31 -6.93 13.90
CA CYS A 185 -17.55 -7.03 14.67
C CYS A 185 -18.72 -6.44 13.87
N LYS A 186 -19.94 -6.85 14.24
CA LYS A 186 -21.14 -6.46 13.51
C LYS A 186 -21.31 -4.93 13.43
N GLU A 187 -21.06 -4.23 14.53
CA GLU A 187 -21.16 -2.77 14.60
C GLU A 187 -20.15 -2.09 13.67
N SER A 188 -18.91 -2.59 13.59
CA SER A 188 -17.88 -2.06 12.69
C SER A 188 -18.23 -2.28 11.22
N LEU A 189 -18.74 -3.45 10.88
CA LEU A 189 -19.17 -3.76 9.51
C LEU A 189 -20.34 -2.89 9.08
N GLU A 190 -21.36 -2.71 9.94
CA GLU A 190 -22.49 -1.82 9.68
C GLU A 190 -22.03 -0.34 9.52
N TYR A 191 -21.01 0.08 10.28
CA TYR A 191 -20.41 1.41 10.15
C TYR A 191 -19.70 1.57 8.80
N GLN A 192 -18.84 0.61 8.42
CA GLN A 192 -18.13 0.60 7.14
C GLN A 192 -19.09 0.62 5.95
N GLU A 193 -20.13 -0.23 5.96
CA GLU A 193 -21.16 -0.24 4.92
C GLU A 193 -21.89 1.11 4.81
N ARG A 194 -22.11 1.78 5.94
CA ARG A 194 -22.74 3.11 5.96
C ARG A 194 -21.82 4.16 5.34
N VAL A 195 -20.54 4.19 5.75
CA VAL A 195 -19.53 5.12 5.22
C VAL A 195 -19.38 4.94 3.72
N GLU A 196 -19.25 3.69 3.26
CA GLU A 196 -19.12 3.38 1.83
C GLU A 196 -20.36 3.80 1.03
N ARG A 197 -21.57 3.63 1.61
CA ARG A 197 -22.80 4.08 0.99
C ARG A 197 -22.87 5.60 0.88
N GLU A 198 -22.49 6.31 1.94
CA GLU A 198 -22.42 7.78 1.95
C GLU A 198 -21.39 8.30 0.94
N ARG A 199 -20.23 7.65 0.85
CA ARG A 199 -19.17 7.96 -0.13
C ARG A 199 -19.68 7.82 -1.57
N LYS A 200 -20.34 6.71 -1.90
CA LYS A 200 -20.95 6.49 -3.23
C LYS A 200 -22.00 7.53 -3.56
N LEU A 201 -22.87 7.90 -2.61
CA LEU A 201 -23.87 8.95 -2.80
C LEU A 201 -23.22 10.31 -3.06
N TYR A 202 -22.16 10.63 -2.33
CA TYR A 202 -21.40 11.87 -2.53
C TYR A 202 -20.73 11.92 -3.92
N GLN A 203 -20.14 10.84 -4.37
CA GLN A 203 -19.54 10.74 -5.71
C GLN A 203 -20.61 10.92 -6.81
N ILE A 204 -21.79 10.34 -6.65
CA ILE A 204 -22.90 10.50 -7.59
C ILE A 204 -23.36 11.96 -7.63
N SER A 205 -23.58 12.60 -6.48
CA SER A 205 -24.01 14.00 -6.41
C SER A 205 -22.96 14.95 -7.03
N THR A 206 -21.67 14.70 -6.79
CA THR A 206 -20.58 15.49 -7.36
C THR A 206 -20.50 15.33 -8.91
N ILE A 207 -20.82 14.16 -9.44
CA ILE A 207 -20.90 13.94 -10.89
C ILE A 207 -22.11 14.69 -11.47
N GLU A 208 -23.25 14.68 -10.82
CA GLU A 208 -24.43 15.41 -11.25
C GLU A 208 -24.21 16.93 -11.21
N GLU A 209 -23.59 17.47 -10.15
CA GLU A 209 -23.24 18.88 -10.05
C GLU A 209 -22.20 19.31 -11.09
N LYS A 210 -21.18 18.47 -11.38
CA LYS A 210 -20.20 18.73 -12.45
C LYS A 210 -20.83 18.79 -13.84
N ASN A 211 -21.92 18.10 -14.09
CA ASN A 211 -22.66 18.17 -15.33
C ASN A 211 -23.49 19.48 -15.46
N VAL A 212 -23.74 20.17 -14.36
CA VAL A 212 -24.52 21.44 -14.31
C VAL A 212 -23.62 22.68 -14.29
N THR A 213 -22.36 22.56 -13.80
CA THR A 213 -21.45 23.72 -13.64
C THR A 213 -20.10 23.50 -14.29
N ALA A 214 -20.08 23.23 -15.58
CA ALA A 214 -18.88 22.89 -16.33
C ALA A 214 -18.02 24.10 -16.70
N GLU A 215 -17.76 25.09 -15.84
CA GLU A 215 -16.77 26.13 -16.22
C GLU A 215 -15.99 26.84 -15.10
N ASN A 216 -16.30 26.70 -13.82
CA ASN A 216 -15.49 27.37 -12.78
C ASN A 216 -15.49 26.60 -11.47
N GLU A 217 -14.33 26.40 -10.89
CA GLU A 217 -14.01 25.81 -9.57
C GLU A 217 -13.62 24.33 -9.58
N ARG A 218 -12.47 24.05 -10.20
CA ARG A 218 -12.01 22.68 -10.44
C ARG A 218 -11.05 22.10 -9.40
N ASP A 219 -10.56 22.84 -8.42
CA ASP A 219 -9.31 22.42 -7.74
C ASP A 219 -9.32 22.24 -6.22
N GLU A 220 -10.39 22.54 -5.48
CA GLU A 220 -10.28 22.47 -4.00
C GLU A 220 -11.05 21.36 -3.29
N ILE A 221 -12.07 20.75 -3.87
CA ILE A 221 -12.94 19.80 -3.14
C ILE A 221 -12.63 18.33 -3.45
N VAL A 222 -12.05 18.03 -4.61
CA VAL A 222 -11.68 16.65 -5.02
C VAL A 222 -10.62 16.05 -4.10
N ASN A 223 -9.75 16.90 -3.52
CA ASN A 223 -8.59 16.48 -2.74
C ASN A 223 -8.89 15.96 -1.32
N ILE A 224 -10.09 16.17 -0.79
CA ILE A 224 -10.40 15.80 0.61
C ILE A 224 -11.05 14.42 0.71
N VAL A 225 -11.72 13.94 -0.33
CA VAL A 225 -12.50 12.70 -0.29
C VAL A 225 -11.77 11.51 -0.91
N GLU A 226 -10.86 11.74 -1.85
CA GLU A 226 -10.06 10.68 -2.48
C GLU A 226 -8.87 10.19 -1.62
N GLY A 227 -8.54 10.90 -0.53
CA GLY A 227 -7.38 10.61 0.33
C GLY A 227 -7.64 9.65 1.49
N MET A 228 -8.79 8.98 1.58
CA MET A 228 -9.12 8.13 2.73
C MET A 228 -9.47 6.69 2.33
N ASP A 229 -8.62 6.04 1.55
CA ASP A 229 -8.62 4.58 1.53
C ASP A 229 -7.80 4.10 2.73
N GLU A 230 -8.48 3.69 3.79
CA GLU A 230 -7.84 3.01 4.92
C GLU A 230 -7.39 1.62 4.45
N VAL A 231 -6.16 1.52 4.00
CA VAL A 231 -5.50 0.23 3.79
C VAL A 231 -4.91 -0.20 5.14
N ILE A 232 -5.46 -1.26 5.71
CA ILE A 232 -4.90 -1.88 6.91
C ILE A 232 -3.78 -2.81 6.46
N TYR A 233 -2.53 -2.38 6.63
CA TYR A 233 -1.37 -3.23 6.44
C TYR A 233 -1.11 -4.04 7.72
N VAL A 234 -1.12 -5.36 7.58
CA VAL A 234 -0.60 -6.27 8.62
C VAL A 234 0.88 -6.50 8.30
N SER A 235 1.73 -5.58 8.77
CA SER A 235 3.17 -5.77 8.70
C SER A 235 3.65 -6.58 9.89
N ASP A 236 4.44 -7.61 9.60
CA ASP A 236 5.21 -8.45 10.51
C ASP A 236 4.49 -9.02 11.75
N ILE A 237 4.11 -10.28 11.63
CA ILE A 237 4.00 -11.14 12.80
C ILE A 237 5.43 -11.56 13.17
N ASP A 238 6.19 -10.65 13.75
CA ASP A 238 7.44 -11.00 14.40
C ASP A 238 7.13 -11.78 15.67
N THR A 239 7.52 -13.03 15.64
CA THR A 239 7.57 -13.87 16.83
C THR A 239 8.61 -13.28 17.77
N TYR A 240 8.18 -12.58 18.79
CA TYR A 240 8.98 -12.42 20.00
C TYR A 240 8.99 -13.79 20.73
N GLU A 241 10.10 -14.48 20.68
CA GLU A 241 10.58 -15.32 21.80
C GLU A 241 11.48 -14.48 22.71
#